data_6e414dcd0c37c3ece3688be2e0f14457
#
_entry.id   6e414dcd0c37c3ece3688be2e0f14457
#
_cell.length_a   1.000
_cell.length_b   1.000
_cell.length_c   1.000
_cell.angle_alpha   90.00
_cell.angle_beta   90.00
_cell.angle_gamma   90.00
#
_symmetry.space_group_name_H-M   'P 1'
#
loop_
_entity.id
_entity.type
_entity.pdbx_description
1 polymer ?
#
loop_
_entity_poly.entity_id
_entity_poly.type
_entity_poly.pdbx_seq_one_letter_code
_entity_poly.pdbx_strand_id
1 'polypeptide(L)'
;MLKPSSLLVLILFLGGHSPAADLEPTLGKKGSLLLEEKFDGDTLPKGWTGKTGGLSVAGGALHAGQKKDDGRLGLFSRELPMQDAAIQIDFKFAGARGINISCNPSPGELSKHGHLFSVMITQRMWNITEHNDKADRNSVSKALVSAMESFESGKWYSLLVEMKGDEVVATIEGRKPLRASSKDFHVKKPGIEFRVSGRDGEEVLFDNLRVWELK
;
A
#
# COMPACT_ATOMS: atom_id res chain seq x y z
N MET A 1 1.06 -44.70 46.25
CA MET A 1 0.41 -44.37 44.95
C MET A 1 0.64 -42.92 44.66
N LEU A 2 1.64 -42.61 43.80
CA LEU A 2 1.94 -41.24 43.32
C LEU A 2 1.09 -40.98 42.07
N LYS A 3 0.32 -39.87 42.08
CA LYS A 3 -0.42 -39.39 40.91
C LYS A 3 0.57 -38.71 39.95
N PRO A 4 0.53 -38.98 38.64
CA PRO A 4 1.33 -38.21 37.68
C PRO A 4 0.73 -36.82 37.47
N SER A 5 1.54 -35.78 37.71
CA SER A 5 1.21 -34.41 37.37
C SER A 5 1.40 -34.24 35.86
N SER A 6 0.30 -34.05 35.16
CA SER A 6 0.32 -33.69 33.74
C SER A 6 0.84 -32.25 33.54
N LEU A 7 2.04 -32.11 32.97
CA LEU A 7 2.59 -30.83 32.59
C LEU A 7 1.90 -30.38 31.29
N LEU A 8 1.02 -29.37 31.38
CA LEU A 8 0.37 -28.74 30.22
C LEU A 8 1.39 -27.84 29.55
N VAL A 9 1.99 -28.29 28.45
CA VAL A 9 2.86 -27.46 27.60
C VAL A 9 1.97 -26.52 26.80
N LEU A 10 1.91 -25.24 27.18
CA LEU A 10 1.28 -24.19 26.43
C LEU A 10 2.18 -23.82 25.24
N ILE A 11 1.93 -24.38 24.07
CA ILE A 11 2.59 -23.97 22.83
C ILE A 11 2.00 -22.62 22.43
N LEU A 12 2.69 -21.52 22.76
CA LEU A 12 2.45 -20.21 22.19
C LEU A 12 2.79 -20.31 20.69
N PHE A 13 1.78 -20.40 19.85
CA PHE A 13 1.92 -20.07 18.43
C PHE A 13 2.20 -18.57 18.34
N LEU A 14 3.47 -18.20 18.35
CA LEU A 14 3.91 -16.93 17.80
C LEU A 14 3.52 -16.99 16.33
N GLY A 15 2.47 -16.25 15.99
CA GLY A 15 2.03 -16.09 14.60
C GLY A 15 3.14 -15.44 13.79
N GLY A 16 4.11 -16.23 13.38
CA GLY A 16 5.19 -15.78 12.51
C GLY A 16 4.59 -15.37 11.18
N HIS A 17 4.79 -14.11 10.79
CA HIS A 17 4.64 -13.68 9.41
C HIS A 17 5.55 -14.59 8.58
N SER A 18 5.01 -15.23 7.54
CA SER A 18 5.88 -15.74 6.48
C SER A 18 6.69 -14.55 5.95
N PRO A 19 8.00 -14.70 5.76
CA PRO A 19 8.76 -13.62 5.16
C PRO A 19 8.10 -13.23 3.84
N ALA A 20 7.89 -11.92 3.66
CA ALA A 20 7.35 -11.39 2.42
C ALA A 20 8.14 -11.91 1.23
N ALA A 21 7.47 -12.30 0.16
CA ALA A 21 8.14 -12.61 -1.08
C ALA A 21 8.92 -11.37 -1.54
N ASP A 22 10.19 -11.56 -1.88
CA ASP A 22 10.97 -10.47 -2.48
C ASP A 22 10.65 -10.43 -3.98
N LEU A 23 9.71 -9.53 -4.35
CA LEU A 23 9.26 -9.40 -5.73
C LEU A 23 10.30 -8.64 -6.55
N GLU A 24 10.63 -9.18 -7.73
CA GLU A 24 11.58 -8.55 -8.63
C GLU A 24 10.89 -7.61 -9.62
N PRO A 25 11.41 -6.39 -9.81
CA PRO A 25 10.84 -5.44 -10.75
C PRO A 25 11.05 -5.87 -12.20
N THR A 26 10.12 -5.49 -13.07
CA THR A 26 10.12 -5.77 -14.51
C THR A 26 10.48 -4.55 -15.37
N LEU A 27 10.36 -3.33 -14.82
CA LEU A 27 10.71 -2.08 -15.51
C LEU A 27 12.19 -1.73 -15.39
N GLY A 28 12.92 -2.37 -14.47
CA GLY A 28 14.31 -2.06 -14.22
C GLY A 28 14.92 -2.95 -13.15
N LYS A 29 15.94 -2.45 -12.47
CA LYS A 29 16.60 -3.14 -11.35
C LYS A 29 16.50 -2.30 -10.09
N LYS A 30 16.32 -2.93 -8.93
CA LYS A 30 16.42 -2.27 -7.64
C LYS A 30 17.78 -1.59 -7.50
N GLY A 31 17.77 -0.28 -7.29
CA GLY A 31 18.95 0.54 -7.02
C GLY A 31 19.14 0.76 -5.52
N SER A 32 19.40 2.00 -5.13
CA SER A 32 19.56 2.37 -3.71
C SER A 32 18.25 2.16 -2.94
N LEU A 33 18.33 1.56 -1.77
CA LEU A 33 17.20 1.48 -0.83
C LEU A 33 16.94 2.88 -0.25
N LEU A 34 15.75 3.44 -0.49
CA LEU A 34 15.34 4.75 -0.02
C LEU A 34 14.60 4.71 1.31
N LEU A 35 13.88 3.62 1.57
CA LEU A 35 13.08 3.42 2.78
C LEU A 35 12.93 1.93 3.09
N GLU A 36 13.03 1.59 4.37
CA GLU A 36 12.59 0.31 4.92
C GLU A 36 11.83 0.56 6.22
N GLU A 37 10.60 0.06 6.32
CA GLU A 37 9.72 0.16 7.49
C GLU A 37 9.11 -1.21 7.77
N LYS A 38 9.41 -1.74 8.96
CA LYS A 38 8.92 -3.06 9.41
C LYS A 38 7.82 -2.96 10.46
N PHE A 39 7.52 -1.75 10.92
CA PHE A 39 6.50 -1.48 11.94
C PHE A 39 6.63 -2.29 13.23
N ASP A 40 7.86 -2.71 13.59
CA ASP A 40 8.16 -3.54 14.77
C ASP A 40 7.98 -2.79 16.11
N GLY A 41 7.80 -1.47 16.08
CA GLY A 41 7.61 -0.64 17.27
C GLY A 41 6.16 -0.54 17.74
N ASP A 42 5.96 0.34 18.73
CA ASP A 42 4.62 0.66 19.28
C ASP A 42 4.12 2.04 18.84
N THR A 43 4.92 2.76 18.06
CA THR A 43 4.62 4.12 17.61
C THR A 43 4.80 4.26 16.11
N LEU A 44 4.03 5.18 15.52
CA LEU A 44 4.15 5.49 14.10
C LEU A 44 5.56 6.03 13.80
N PRO A 45 6.31 5.45 12.84
CA PRO A 45 7.64 5.90 12.50
C PRO A 45 7.63 7.36 11.99
N LYS A 46 8.75 8.06 12.19
CA LYS A 46 8.89 9.46 11.74
C LYS A 46 8.69 9.58 10.23
N GLY A 47 7.99 10.63 9.79
CA GLY A 47 7.72 10.92 8.38
C GLY A 47 6.38 10.40 7.88
N TRP A 48 5.62 9.70 8.72
CA TRP A 48 4.23 9.37 8.46
C TRP A 48 3.30 10.48 8.96
N THR A 49 2.26 10.74 8.20
CA THR A 49 1.21 11.71 8.55
C THR A 49 -0.16 11.09 8.34
N GLY A 50 -0.93 11.00 9.41
CA GLY A 50 -2.36 10.66 9.35
C GLY A 50 -3.18 11.93 9.13
N LYS A 51 -3.99 11.98 8.07
CA LYS A 51 -4.88 13.12 7.78
C LYS A 51 -6.31 12.87 8.27
N THR A 52 -6.81 11.66 8.09
CA THR A 52 -8.13 11.21 8.56
C THR A 52 -8.10 9.72 8.89
N GLY A 53 -9.09 9.25 9.66
CA GLY A 53 -9.17 7.85 10.05
C GLY A 53 -8.27 7.49 11.21
N GLY A 54 -8.20 6.19 11.53
CA GLY A 54 -7.32 5.59 12.52
C GLY A 54 -6.01 5.13 11.88
N LEU A 55 -4.90 5.43 12.57
CA LEU A 55 -3.57 4.97 12.20
C LEU A 55 -2.81 4.63 13.47
N SER A 56 -2.34 3.39 13.59
CA SER A 56 -1.56 2.94 14.74
C SER A 56 -0.59 1.85 14.34
N VAL A 57 0.42 1.61 15.17
CA VAL A 57 1.34 0.47 15.03
C VAL A 57 1.08 -0.46 16.20
N ALA A 58 0.83 -1.72 15.91
CA ALA A 58 0.63 -2.76 16.91
C ALA A 58 0.92 -4.14 16.32
N GLY A 59 1.45 -5.06 17.14
CA GLY A 59 1.69 -6.45 16.75
C GLY A 59 2.58 -6.62 15.53
N GLY A 60 3.54 -5.70 15.31
CA GLY A 60 4.45 -5.74 14.18
C GLY A 60 3.80 -5.33 12.85
N ALA A 61 2.76 -4.52 12.86
CA ALA A 61 2.11 -4.02 11.66
C ALA A 61 1.56 -2.60 11.83
N LEU A 62 1.44 -1.87 10.71
CA LEU A 62 0.71 -0.63 10.63
C LEU A 62 -0.77 -0.93 10.42
N HIS A 63 -1.61 -0.55 11.36
CA HIS A 63 -3.06 -0.63 11.29
C HIS A 63 -3.62 0.67 10.72
N ALA A 64 -4.39 0.58 9.65
CA ALA A 64 -5.00 1.73 9.02
C ALA A 64 -6.45 1.46 8.65
N GLY A 65 -7.34 2.38 9.01
CA GLY A 65 -8.76 2.19 8.78
C GLY A 65 -9.58 3.46 8.92
N GLN A 66 -10.88 3.31 8.82
CA GLN A 66 -11.82 4.35 9.12
C GLN A 66 -11.94 4.46 10.64
N LYS A 67 -11.75 5.66 11.18
CA LYS A 67 -11.94 5.91 12.60
C LYS A 67 -13.42 5.84 12.93
N LYS A 68 -13.74 5.19 14.05
CA LYS A 68 -15.10 5.13 14.58
C LYS A 68 -15.67 6.55 14.73
N ASP A 69 -16.93 6.73 14.35
CA ASP A 69 -17.73 7.93 14.51
C ASP A 69 -17.32 9.15 13.66
N ASP A 70 -16.28 9.06 12.77
CA ASP A 70 -15.92 10.18 11.90
C ASP A 70 -16.40 10.02 10.44
N GLY A 71 -16.83 8.82 10.05
CA GLY A 71 -17.35 8.50 8.71
C GLY A 71 -16.36 8.72 7.57
N ARG A 72 -15.07 8.97 7.88
CA ARG A 72 -14.06 9.34 6.89
C ARG A 72 -13.13 8.16 6.59
N LEU A 73 -12.75 8.08 5.34
CA LEU A 73 -11.71 7.13 4.91
C LEU A 73 -10.42 7.33 5.70
N GLY A 74 -9.72 6.25 6.01
CA GLY A 74 -8.35 6.32 6.48
C GLY A 74 -7.48 6.95 5.38
N LEU A 75 -6.84 8.08 5.67
CA LEU A 75 -5.94 8.78 4.76
C LEU A 75 -4.64 9.09 5.48
N PHE A 76 -3.55 8.55 4.97
CA PHE A 76 -2.21 8.76 5.51
C PHE A 76 -1.17 8.81 4.41
N SER A 77 -0.04 9.39 4.69
CA SER A 77 1.04 9.56 3.73
C SER A 77 2.40 9.35 4.36
N ARG A 78 3.33 8.91 3.53
CA ARG A 78 4.76 8.84 3.82
C ARG A 78 5.49 9.81 2.91
N GLU A 79 6.11 10.83 3.47
CA GLU A 79 6.95 11.75 2.71
C GLU A 79 8.24 11.03 2.31
N LEU A 80 8.50 10.97 1.01
CA LEU A 80 9.68 10.34 0.42
C LEU A 80 9.82 10.83 -1.02
N PRO A 81 10.64 11.84 -1.29
CA PRO A 81 10.86 12.31 -2.66
C PRO A 81 11.44 11.23 -3.57
N MET A 82 10.80 10.99 -4.70
CA MET A 82 11.20 9.97 -5.68
C MET A 82 10.69 10.33 -7.08
N GLN A 83 11.27 9.71 -8.11
CA GLN A 83 10.77 9.79 -9.50
C GLN A 83 10.55 8.39 -10.03
N ASP A 84 11.61 7.69 -10.42
CA ASP A 84 11.57 6.29 -10.83
C ASP A 84 11.84 5.43 -9.59
N ALA A 85 10.89 4.61 -9.18
CA ALA A 85 10.95 3.88 -7.93
C ALA A 85 10.20 2.55 -7.98
N ALA A 86 10.63 1.63 -7.13
CA ALA A 86 9.94 0.38 -6.83
C ALA A 86 9.49 0.43 -5.35
N ILE A 87 8.20 0.28 -5.12
CA ILE A 87 7.55 0.29 -3.79
C ILE A 87 7.03 -1.10 -3.53
N GLN A 88 7.58 -1.81 -2.57
CA GLN A 88 7.05 -3.09 -2.11
C GLN A 88 6.42 -2.93 -0.73
N ILE A 89 5.24 -3.52 -0.54
CA ILE A 89 4.52 -3.51 0.73
C ILE A 89 3.68 -4.77 0.86
N ASP A 90 3.62 -5.29 2.07
CA ASP A 90 2.67 -6.33 2.42
C ASP A 90 1.38 -5.70 2.94
N PHE A 91 0.25 -6.29 2.58
CA PHE A 91 -1.05 -5.87 3.08
C PHE A 91 -1.95 -7.05 3.42
N LYS A 92 -2.85 -6.82 4.37
CA LYS A 92 -3.85 -7.79 4.80
C LYS A 92 -5.17 -7.07 5.10
N PHE A 93 -6.26 -7.47 4.43
CA PHE A 93 -7.59 -6.97 4.78
C PHE A 93 -8.04 -7.53 6.13
N ALA A 94 -8.41 -6.64 7.04
CA ALA A 94 -9.03 -6.95 8.33
C ALA A 94 -10.44 -6.29 8.38
N GLY A 95 -11.29 -6.68 7.44
CA GLY A 95 -12.65 -6.17 7.27
C GLY A 95 -12.76 -5.03 6.24
N ALA A 96 -11.74 -4.23 6.03
CA ALA A 96 -11.79 -3.12 5.09
C ALA A 96 -12.18 -3.54 3.66
N ARG A 97 -12.80 -2.63 2.92
CA ARG A 97 -13.33 -2.88 1.57
C ARG A 97 -12.32 -2.65 0.47
N GLY A 98 -11.35 -1.78 0.71
CA GLY A 98 -10.36 -1.46 -0.31
C GLY A 98 -9.25 -0.56 0.20
N ILE A 99 -8.16 -0.57 -0.55
CA ILE A 99 -6.99 0.29 -0.41
C ILE A 99 -6.69 0.99 -1.73
N ASN A 100 -6.19 2.21 -1.64
CA ASN A 100 -5.53 2.90 -2.75
C ASN A 100 -4.12 3.27 -2.30
N ILE A 101 -3.14 2.94 -3.13
CA ILE A 101 -1.77 3.43 -3.02
C ILE A 101 -1.57 4.40 -4.18
N SER A 102 -1.33 5.66 -3.88
CA SER A 102 -1.31 6.74 -4.87
C SER A 102 -0.06 7.61 -4.75
N CYS A 103 0.29 8.25 -5.86
CA CYS A 103 1.32 9.26 -5.91
C CYS A 103 0.74 10.56 -6.47
N ASN A 104 1.24 11.67 -5.92
CA ASN A 104 0.96 13.02 -6.42
C ASN A 104 2.16 13.54 -7.23
N PRO A 105 2.01 14.49 -8.14
CA PRO A 105 3.14 15.22 -8.68
C PRO A 105 3.74 16.13 -7.60
N SER A 106 5.06 16.31 -7.62
CA SER A 106 5.68 17.37 -6.82
C SER A 106 5.22 18.75 -7.30
N PRO A 107 5.19 19.77 -6.43
CA PRO A 107 4.79 21.11 -6.82
C PRO A 107 5.60 21.61 -8.01
N GLY A 108 4.92 22.12 -9.05
CA GLY A 108 5.53 22.66 -10.26
C GLY A 108 5.88 21.64 -11.36
N GLU A 109 5.74 20.34 -11.11
CA GLU A 109 6.01 19.31 -12.13
C GLU A 109 4.92 19.25 -13.22
N LEU A 110 3.65 19.45 -12.82
CA LEU A 110 2.50 19.50 -13.73
C LEU A 110 1.55 20.62 -13.33
N SER A 111 0.75 21.09 -14.30
CA SER A 111 -0.40 21.97 -14.02
C SER A 111 -1.58 21.23 -13.40
N LYS A 112 -1.60 19.91 -13.48
CA LYS A 112 -2.64 19.02 -12.96
C LYS A 112 -2.68 19.02 -11.43
N HIS A 113 -3.89 19.12 -10.87
CA HIS A 113 -4.14 19.03 -9.43
C HIS A 113 -4.71 17.65 -9.03
N GLY A 114 -4.14 17.06 -7.99
CA GLY A 114 -4.58 15.76 -7.47
C GLY A 114 -3.58 14.64 -7.76
N HIS A 115 -4.05 13.39 -7.65
CA HIS A 115 -3.18 12.24 -7.85
C HIS A 115 -2.80 12.06 -9.32
N LEU A 116 -1.61 11.54 -9.56
CA LEU A 116 -1.19 11.06 -10.88
C LEU A 116 -1.93 9.77 -11.21
N PHE A 117 -1.72 8.79 -10.37
CA PHE A 117 -2.35 7.48 -10.47
C PHE A 117 -2.59 6.90 -9.07
N SER A 118 -3.36 5.83 -9.03
CA SER A 118 -3.43 4.91 -7.90
C SER A 118 -3.45 3.46 -8.34
N VAL A 119 -2.85 2.60 -7.52
CA VAL A 119 -3.14 1.16 -7.50
C VAL A 119 -4.26 0.97 -6.49
N MET A 120 -5.45 0.63 -6.99
CA MET A 120 -6.62 0.34 -6.16
C MET A 120 -6.81 -1.17 -6.04
N ILE A 121 -7.00 -1.66 -4.84
CA ILE A 121 -7.27 -3.08 -4.56
C ILE A 121 -8.51 -3.15 -3.67
N THR A 122 -9.48 -3.92 -4.10
CA THR A 122 -10.68 -4.29 -3.32
C THR A 122 -10.68 -5.79 -3.10
N GLN A 123 -11.63 -6.30 -2.34
CA GLN A 123 -11.74 -7.76 -2.13
C GLN A 123 -12.08 -8.55 -3.40
N ARG A 124 -12.44 -7.89 -4.54
CA ARG A 124 -12.91 -8.58 -5.76
C ARG A 124 -12.21 -8.15 -7.03
N MET A 125 -11.44 -7.08 -7.00
CA MET A 125 -10.76 -6.55 -8.18
C MET A 125 -9.59 -5.67 -7.77
N TRP A 126 -8.67 -5.47 -8.70
CA TRP A 126 -7.64 -4.45 -8.59
C TRP A 126 -7.37 -3.79 -9.94
N ASN A 127 -6.85 -2.57 -9.91
CA ASN A 127 -6.60 -1.80 -11.12
C ASN A 127 -5.48 -0.77 -10.92
N ILE A 128 -5.03 -0.21 -12.04
CA ILE A 128 -4.26 1.04 -12.08
C ILE A 128 -5.18 2.09 -12.70
N THR A 129 -5.44 3.16 -11.94
CA THR A 129 -6.28 4.28 -12.35
C THR A 129 -5.44 5.53 -12.51
N GLU A 130 -5.52 6.17 -13.68
CA GLU A 130 -5.09 7.55 -13.87
C GLU A 130 -6.17 8.50 -13.34
N HIS A 131 -5.78 9.47 -12.53
CA HIS A 131 -6.73 10.38 -11.92
C HIS A 131 -6.99 11.61 -12.79
N ASN A 132 -8.18 12.17 -12.66
CA ASN A 132 -8.56 13.42 -13.29
C ASN A 132 -7.80 14.62 -12.70
N ASP A 133 -7.72 15.69 -13.47
CA ASP A 133 -7.35 17.00 -12.94
C ASP A 133 -8.51 17.58 -12.13
N LYS A 134 -8.28 17.81 -10.85
CA LYS A 134 -9.32 18.38 -9.96
C LYS A 134 -9.66 19.83 -10.26
N ALA A 135 -8.80 20.54 -11.00
CA ALA A 135 -9.06 21.91 -11.45
C ALA A 135 -9.93 21.96 -12.71
N ASP A 136 -9.95 20.89 -13.51
CA ASP A 136 -10.78 20.78 -14.70
C ASP A 136 -12.02 19.91 -14.44
N ARG A 137 -13.21 20.54 -14.48
CA ARG A 137 -14.50 19.85 -14.24
C ARG A 137 -14.85 18.83 -15.32
N ASN A 138 -14.23 18.91 -16.51
CA ASN A 138 -14.45 17.97 -17.61
C ASN A 138 -13.46 16.81 -17.57
N SER A 139 -12.43 16.89 -16.75
CA SER A 139 -11.47 15.80 -16.58
C SER A 139 -12.08 14.67 -15.77
N VAL A 140 -11.87 13.44 -16.21
CA VAL A 140 -12.38 12.22 -15.55
C VAL A 140 -11.26 11.24 -15.25
N SER A 141 -11.36 10.58 -14.11
CA SER A 141 -10.43 9.48 -13.79
C SER A 141 -10.71 8.27 -14.67
N LYS A 142 -9.65 7.57 -15.07
CA LYS A 142 -9.73 6.45 -16.01
C LYS A 142 -8.98 5.24 -15.44
N ALA A 143 -9.68 4.12 -15.27
CA ALA A 143 -9.00 2.84 -15.05
C ALA A 143 -8.29 2.44 -16.36
N LEU A 144 -6.95 2.44 -16.33
CA LEU A 144 -6.13 2.11 -17.49
C LEU A 144 -6.06 0.61 -17.71
N VAL A 145 -6.02 -0.15 -16.62
CA VAL A 145 -6.02 -1.62 -16.62
C VAL A 145 -6.69 -2.14 -15.35
N SER A 146 -7.39 -3.25 -15.45
CA SER A 146 -8.09 -3.90 -14.32
C SER A 146 -8.03 -5.40 -14.42
N ALA A 147 -8.08 -6.08 -13.27
CA ALA A 147 -8.30 -7.52 -13.19
C ALA A 147 -9.35 -7.83 -12.11
N MET A 148 -10.22 -8.79 -12.43
CA MET A 148 -11.20 -9.35 -11.49
C MET A 148 -10.55 -10.51 -10.75
N GLU A 149 -10.20 -10.29 -9.49
CA GLU A 149 -9.53 -11.26 -8.66
C GLU A 149 -9.96 -11.12 -7.20
N SER A 150 -10.03 -12.24 -6.48
CA SER A 150 -10.44 -12.25 -5.08
C SER A 150 -9.26 -12.13 -4.14
N PHE A 151 -9.44 -11.33 -3.09
CA PHE A 151 -8.51 -11.15 -1.99
C PHE A 151 -9.21 -11.55 -0.68
N GLU A 152 -8.67 -12.58 -0.04
CA GLU A 152 -9.23 -13.13 1.20
C GLU A 152 -8.90 -12.22 2.39
N SER A 153 -9.90 -11.93 3.22
CA SER A 153 -9.68 -11.25 4.50
C SER A 153 -8.84 -12.13 5.42
N GLY A 154 -7.92 -11.53 6.16
CA GLY A 154 -7.01 -12.23 7.07
C GLY A 154 -5.76 -12.83 6.43
N LYS A 155 -5.65 -12.82 5.09
CA LYS A 155 -4.48 -13.31 4.36
C LYS A 155 -3.55 -12.16 3.99
N TRP A 156 -2.25 -12.36 4.16
CA TRP A 156 -1.21 -11.45 3.71
C TRP A 156 -0.96 -11.60 2.21
N TYR A 157 -0.71 -10.49 1.54
CA TYR A 157 -0.34 -10.38 0.13
C TYR A 157 0.83 -9.43 -0.01
N SER A 158 1.82 -9.77 -0.84
CA SER A 158 2.91 -8.88 -1.20
C SER A 158 2.59 -8.16 -2.51
N LEU A 159 2.70 -6.84 -2.51
CA LEU A 159 2.48 -5.96 -3.66
C LEU A 159 3.80 -5.23 -3.98
N LEU A 160 4.17 -5.21 -5.25
CA LEU A 160 5.22 -4.35 -5.81
C LEU A 160 4.59 -3.37 -6.79
N VAL A 161 4.80 -2.08 -6.59
CA VAL A 161 4.44 -1.01 -7.54
C VAL A 161 5.72 -0.42 -8.10
N GLU A 162 5.90 -0.53 -9.39
CA GLU A 162 7.03 0.00 -10.14
C GLU A 162 6.61 1.25 -10.92
N MET A 163 7.44 2.26 -10.89
CA MET A 163 7.27 3.50 -11.66
C MET A 163 8.58 3.79 -12.38
N LYS A 164 8.57 3.81 -13.72
CA LYS A 164 9.75 4.19 -14.51
C LYS A 164 9.34 4.82 -15.84
N GLY A 165 9.84 6.03 -16.07
CA GLY A 165 9.38 6.80 -17.22
C GLY A 165 7.86 6.99 -17.17
N ASP A 166 7.21 6.75 -18.27
CA ASP A 166 5.75 6.87 -18.44
C ASP A 166 4.97 5.63 -17.98
N GLU A 167 5.65 4.61 -17.45
CA GLU A 167 5.04 3.33 -17.10
C GLU A 167 4.87 3.15 -15.59
N VAL A 168 3.76 2.49 -15.23
CA VAL A 168 3.49 1.93 -13.90
C VAL A 168 3.14 0.46 -14.04
N VAL A 169 3.81 -0.39 -13.27
CA VAL A 169 3.49 -1.81 -13.15
C VAL A 169 3.14 -2.12 -11.70
N ALA A 170 2.05 -2.83 -11.50
CA ALA A 170 1.69 -3.36 -10.20
C ALA A 170 1.71 -4.88 -10.26
N THR A 171 2.44 -5.53 -9.35
CA THR A 171 2.58 -6.97 -9.25
C THR A 171 2.15 -7.43 -7.87
N ILE A 172 1.21 -8.35 -7.79
CA ILE A 172 0.87 -9.06 -6.55
C ILE A 172 1.38 -10.49 -6.68
N GLU A 173 2.01 -10.99 -5.61
CA GLU A 173 2.56 -12.34 -5.58
C GLU A 173 1.55 -13.38 -6.09
N GLY A 174 2.00 -14.25 -7.01
CA GLY A 174 1.18 -15.29 -7.60
C GLY A 174 0.13 -14.83 -8.60
N ARG A 175 0.14 -13.53 -9.01
CA ARG A 175 -0.84 -12.95 -9.94
C ARG A 175 -0.18 -12.36 -11.19
N LYS A 176 -0.96 -12.24 -12.25
CA LYS A 176 -0.50 -11.58 -13.48
C LYS A 176 -0.33 -10.08 -13.23
N PRO A 177 0.84 -9.48 -13.52
CA PRO A 177 1.05 -8.05 -13.35
C PRO A 177 0.08 -7.19 -14.17
N LEU A 178 -0.32 -6.06 -13.61
CA LEU A 178 -1.02 -5.00 -14.33
C LEU A 178 0.01 -3.97 -14.79
N ARG A 179 -0.10 -3.53 -16.05
CA ARG A 179 0.78 -2.51 -16.64
C ARG A 179 -0.06 -1.40 -17.25
N ALA A 180 0.32 -0.16 -16.98
CA ALA A 180 -0.31 1.04 -17.51
C ALA A 180 0.75 2.08 -17.89
N SER A 181 0.40 3.00 -18.78
CA SER A 181 1.27 4.12 -19.14
C SER A 181 0.48 5.41 -19.29
N SER A 182 1.11 6.53 -18.95
CA SER A 182 0.64 7.88 -19.22
C SER A 182 1.84 8.83 -19.24
N LYS A 183 1.82 9.78 -20.16
CA LYS A 183 2.84 10.85 -20.26
C LYS A 183 3.00 11.67 -18.98
N ASP A 184 1.98 11.67 -18.11
CA ASP A 184 1.98 12.40 -16.85
C ASP A 184 2.71 11.64 -15.71
N PHE A 185 3.11 10.39 -15.91
CA PHE A 185 3.68 9.57 -14.83
C PHE A 185 5.17 9.86 -14.57
N HIS A 186 5.93 10.32 -15.60
CA HIS A 186 7.36 10.59 -15.50
C HIS A 186 7.66 11.96 -14.89
N VAL A 187 7.24 12.17 -13.66
CA VAL A 187 7.49 13.40 -12.89
C VAL A 187 7.99 13.04 -11.49
N LYS A 188 8.59 14.01 -10.80
CA LYS A 188 8.95 13.85 -9.39
C LYS A 188 7.70 13.75 -8.53
N LYS A 189 7.78 12.94 -7.49
CA LYS A 189 6.72 12.66 -6.54
C LYS A 189 7.20 12.97 -5.12
N PRO A 190 6.42 13.66 -4.27
CA PRO A 190 6.85 14.02 -2.92
C PRO A 190 6.77 12.86 -1.94
N GLY A 191 6.07 11.78 -2.30
CA GLY A 191 5.88 10.62 -1.44
C GLY A 191 4.73 9.74 -1.88
N ILE A 192 4.30 8.90 -0.95
CA ILE A 192 3.26 7.89 -1.15
C ILE A 192 2.05 8.28 -0.29
N GLU A 193 0.86 8.21 -0.86
CA GLU A 193 -0.40 8.40 -0.15
C GLU A 193 -1.19 7.09 -0.16
N PHE A 194 -1.72 6.74 1.00
CA PHE A 194 -2.56 5.57 1.22
C PHE A 194 -3.95 5.99 1.62
N ARG A 195 -4.95 5.30 1.07
CA ARG A 195 -6.35 5.42 1.48
C ARG A 195 -6.90 4.05 1.78
N VAL A 196 -7.61 3.95 2.91
CA VAL A 196 -8.30 2.75 3.31
C VAL A 196 -9.78 3.05 3.41
N SER A 197 -10.60 2.29 2.69
CA SER A 197 -12.05 2.38 2.72
C SER A 197 -12.65 1.19 3.45
N GLY A 198 -13.60 1.47 4.33
CA GLY A 198 -14.27 0.45 5.13
C GLY A 198 -15.43 1.04 5.91
N ARG A 199 -15.82 0.38 6.98
CA ARG A 199 -16.71 0.86 8.04
C ARG A 199 -15.90 1.04 9.32
N ASP A 200 -16.53 1.55 10.34
CA ASP A 200 -15.93 1.69 11.67
C ASP A 200 -15.36 0.36 12.18
N GLY A 201 -14.06 0.38 12.53
CA GLY A 201 -13.32 -0.79 12.97
C GLY A 201 -12.88 -1.77 11.88
N GLU A 202 -13.20 -1.50 10.61
CA GLU A 202 -12.64 -2.24 9.48
C GLU A 202 -11.30 -1.64 9.09
N GLU A 203 -10.25 -2.48 9.02
CA GLU A 203 -8.87 -2.05 8.82
C GLU A 203 -8.20 -2.80 7.67
N VAL A 204 -7.09 -2.25 7.21
CA VAL A 204 -6.03 -2.95 6.50
C VAL A 204 -4.79 -2.90 7.39
N LEU A 205 -4.10 -4.00 7.49
CA LEU A 205 -2.78 -4.08 8.07
C LEU A 205 -1.75 -3.98 6.97
N PHE A 206 -0.68 -3.21 7.22
CA PHE A 206 0.46 -3.09 6.32
C PHE A 206 1.73 -3.46 7.06
N ASP A 207 2.68 -4.05 6.34
CA ASP A 207 3.99 -4.42 6.85
C ASP A 207 5.05 -4.40 5.74
N ASN A 208 6.32 -4.53 6.10
CA ASN A 208 7.43 -4.72 5.19
C ASN A 208 7.48 -3.71 4.03
N LEU A 209 7.20 -2.43 4.31
CA LEU A 209 7.32 -1.39 3.28
C LEU A 209 8.79 -1.15 2.95
N ARG A 210 9.15 -1.37 1.71
CA ARG A 210 10.47 -1.07 1.16
C ARG A 210 10.33 -0.26 -0.12
N VAL A 211 11.19 0.73 -0.28
CA VAL A 211 11.21 1.58 -1.48
C VAL A 211 12.64 1.67 -1.99
N TRP A 212 12.84 1.43 -3.26
CA TRP A 212 14.12 1.56 -3.96
C TRP A 212 14.01 2.56 -5.10
N GLU A 213 15.15 3.20 -5.43
CA GLU A 213 15.32 3.74 -6.77
C GLU A 213 15.19 2.61 -7.78
N LEU A 214 14.59 2.90 -8.94
CA LEU A 214 14.52 1.96 -10.05
C LEU A 214 15.48 2.39 -11.17
N LYS A 215 16.49 1.57 -11.45
CA LYS A 215 17.54 1.82 -12.47
C LYS A 215 17.29 1.09 -13.76
#